data_4eda6756db514cdeaed88103ebe92067
#
_entry.id   4eda6756db514cdeaed88103ebe92067
#
_cell.length_a   1.000
_cell.length_b   1.000
_cell.length_c   1.000
_cell.angle_alpha   90.00
_cell.angle_beta   90.00
_cell.angle_gamma   90.00
#
_symmetry.space_group_name_H-M   'P 1'
#
loop_
_entity.id
_entity.type
_entity.pdbx_description
1 polymer ?
#
loop_
_entity_poly.entity_id
_entity_poly.type
_entity_poly.pdbx_seq_one_letter_code
_entity_poly.pdbx_strand_id
1 'polypeptide(L)'
;DLFYLCLGKWHWFVISLTACLGIAVWYLLITPPVYIRTASILVKDDSKGKSTSDAMESFADFGMLTSNTNVNNEMGTLQSPDLMREVVTRLHLQMNYYVPGGFHRQTVYGDQLPVDVSVIDLPGNESASFTLRLEKDGIITLSDLERNGEDVDLEVPVHGGLNDTIQSPIGKIVVMPAASYTEGEELLVQVSHSPLQTVVSSYSSSLTISQTDEKSNIITLSFRDVSSQRAEDVLSTLIAVYNENWVKAKNQIAVSTSMFINERLGVIEGELGNVDDDISSYKSEHLLPDVQAAASMYMAQASQADASIKELNDKAYMARYIRGHLANESNKYQLLPANSGIDNPSIATQITEYNNKLLERNSLVAHSSTKNPLVVEIDASLSSLRSALLTSIDNQLVALNAQIRSQQSLGGQRSEEHTSELQSPID
;
A
#
# COMPACT_ATOMS: atom_id res chain seq x y z
N ASP A 1 43.35 55.63 -7.32
CA ASP A 1 42.43 56.67 -6.82
C ASP A 1 41.20 56.13 -6.14
N LEU A 2 40.59 55.01 -6.63
CA LEU A 2 39.41 54.42 -6.01
C LEU A 2 39.70 53.83 -4.60
N PHE A 3 40.89 53.27 -4.41
CA PHE A 3 41.35 52.71 -3.13
C PHE A 3 41.51 53.74 -2.03
N TYR A 4 42.03 54.90 -2.37
CA TYR A 4 42.17 56.06 -1.46
C TYR A 4 40.82 56.66 -1.07
N LEU A 5 39.86 56.69 -2.00
CA LEU A 5 38.48 57.14 -1.74
C LEU A 5 37.76 56.18 -0.78
N CYS A 6 37.94 54.87 -0.92
CA CYS A 6 37.41 53.88 -0.01
C CYS A 6 38.05 53.99 1.39
N LEU A 7 39.38 54.16 1.49
CA LEU A 7 40.04 54.34 2.76
C LEU A 7 39.60 55.61 3.49
N GLY A 8 39.35 56.73 2.75
CA GLY A 8 38.88 57.99 3.34
C GLY A 8 37.46 57.94 3.90
N LYS A 9 36.66 56.92 3.49
CA LYS A 9 35.28 56.77 3.95
C LYS A 9 35.06 55.43 4.68
N TRP A 10 36.09 54.85 5.29
CA TRP A 10 36.05 53.54 5.94
C TRP A 10 34.96 53.42 7.02
N HIS A 11 34.62 54.53 7.73
CA HIS A 11 33.55 54.53 8.74
C HIS A 11 32.19 54.22 8.14
N TRP A 12 31.89 54.53 6.88
CA TRP A 12 30.65 54.14 6.22
C TRP A 12 30.58 52.62 5.99
N PHE A 13 31.74 52.03 5.69
CA PHE A 13 31.82 50.55 5.58
C PHE A 13 31.62 49.87 6.94
N VAL A 14 32.19 50.42 8.01
CA VAL A 14 32.00 49.90 9.37
C VAL A 14 30.55 50.02 9.79
N ILE A 15 29.89 51.16 9.57
CA ILE A 15 28.47 51.35 9.86
C ILE A 15 27.60 50.34 9.07
N SER A 16 27.85 50.23 7.76
CA SER A 16 27.11 49.27 6.92
C SER A 16 27.33 47.84 7.37
N LEU A 17 28.57 47.45 7.67
CA LEU A 17 28.89 46.11 8.17
C LEU A 17 28.18 45.81 9.50
N THR A 18 28.25 46.80 10.43
CA THR A 18 27.59 46.65 11.74
C THR A 18 26.07 46.56 11.59
N ALA A 19 25.47 47.34 10.70
CA ALA A 19 24.05 47.26 10.41
C ALA A 19 23.65 45.89 9.79
N CYS A 20 24.42 45.37 8.82
CA CYS A 20 24.19 44.07 8.22
C CYS A 20 24.35 42.94 9.25
N LEU A 21 25.39 43.00 10.12
CA LEU A 21 25.56 42.01 11.21
C LEU A 21 24.42 42.09 12.22
N GLY A 22 23.97 43.30 12.58
CA GLY A 22 22.81 43.49 13.46
C GLY A 22 21.55 42.86 12.90
N ILE A 23 21.26 43.05 11.60
CA ILE A 23 20.12 42.44 10.92
C ILE A 23 20.28 40.93 10.86
N ALA A 24 21.47 40.40 10.59
CA ALA A 24 21.73 38.99 10.53
C ALA A 24 21.54 38.31 11.93
N VAL A 25 22.05 38.95 12.98
CA VAL A 25 21.84 38.45 14.37
C VAL A 25 20.37 38.52 14.74
N TRP A 26 19.70 39.64 14.43
CA TRP A 26 18.24 39.76 14.64
C TRP A 26 17.46 38.65 13.94
N TYR A 27 17.78 38.37 12.68
CA TYR A 27 17.16 37.31 11.91
C TYR A 27 17.40 35.93 12.55
N LEU A 28 18.63 35.59 12.96
CA LEU A 28 18.98 34.33 13.60
C LEU A 28 18.30 34.14 14.97
N LEU A 29 18.06 35.23 15.71
CA LEU A 29 17.38 35.17 17.00
C LEU A 29 15.87 34.91 16.86
N ILE A 30 15.23 35.35 15.76
CA ILE A 30 13.79 35.21 15.56
C ILE A 30 13.46 33.90 14.83
N THR A 31 14.36 33.44 13.94
CA THR A 31 14.07 32.23 13.12
C THR A 31 14.31 30.96 13.91
N PRO A 32 13.31 30.08 14.09
CA PRO A 32 13.51 28.81 14.77
C PRO A 32 14.46 27.90 13.97
N PRO A 33 15.28 27.09 14.63
CA PRO A 33 16.14 26.13 13.96
C PRO A 33 15.29 25.07 13.25
N VAL A 34 15.70 24.66 12.05
CA VAL A 34 15.09 23.57 11.30
C VAL A 34 16.04 22.40 11.25
N TYR A 35 15.59 21.26 11.71
CA TYR A 35 16.34 20.01 11.70
C TYR A 35 15.96 19.16 10.48
N ILE A 36 16.95 18.45 9.96
CA ILE A 36 16.74 17.46 8.91
C ILE A 36 17.12 16.12 9.48
N ARG A 37 16.19 15.17 9.40
CA ARG A 37 16.44 13.77 9.71
C ARG A 37 16.38 12.96 8.44
N THR A 38 17.20 11.91 8.36
CA THR A 38 17.28 11.03 7.19
C THR A 38 17.15 9.58 7.62
N ALA A 39 16.44 8.81 6.83
CA ALA A 39 16.36 7.35 6.96
C ALA A 39 16.58 6.72 5.58
N SER A 40 17.09 5.51 5.54
CA SER A 40 17.30 4.78 4.28
C SER A 40 16.58 3.45 4.32
N ILE A 41 15.89 3.11 3.24
CA ILE A 41 15.17 1.86 3.06
C ILE A 41 15.85 1.10 1.92
N LEU A 42 16.17 -0.17 2.14
CA LEU A 42 16.59 -1.08 1.08
C LEU A 42 15.37 -1.77 0.50
N VAL A 43 15.08 -1.50 -0.76
CA VAL A 43 14.06 -2.22 -1.52
C VAL A 43 14.65 -3.51 -2.04
N LYS A 44 14.14 -4.64 -1.58
CA LYS A 44 14.61 -5.94 -2.02
C LYS A 44 14.13 -6.20 -3.45
N ASP A 45 15.07 -6.43 -4.35
CA ASP A 45 14.78 -6.84 -5.72
C ASP A 45 14.55 -8.37 -5.72
N ASP A 46 13.29 -8.78 -5.77
CA ASP A 46 12.91 -10.19 -5.81
C ASP A 46 13.31 -10.87 -7.15
N SER A 47 13.75 -10.09 -8.15
CA SER A 47 14.14 -10.61 -9.47
C SER A 47 15.52 -11.27 -9.51
N LYS A 48 16.35 -11.16 -8.47
CA LYS A 48 17.73 -11.68 -8.42
C LYS A 48 17.95 -12.83 -7.42
N GLY A 49 16.92 -13.35 -6.80
CA GLY A 49 17.01 -14.48 -5.87
C GLY A 49 17.16 -15.83 -6.58
N LYS A 50 18.18 -16.02 -7.43
CA LYS A 50 18.64 -17.36 -7.80
C LYS A 50 19.42 -17.94 -6.63
N SER A 51 18.76 -18.64 -5.74
CA SER A 51 19.39 -19.75 -5.00
C SER A 51 18.42 -20.49 -4.10
N THR A 52 18.52 -21.79 -4.17
CA THR A 52 18.28 -22.82 -3.16
C THR A 52 16.86 -23.33 -3.01
N SER A 53 16.68 -24.36 -3.72
CA SER A 53 15.80 -25.53 -3.63
C SER A 53 14.79 -25.61 -4.77
N ASP A 54 14.79 -26.73 -5.49
CA ASP A 54 13.89 -27.06 -6.61
C ASP A 54 12.41 -26.86 -6.25
N ALA A 55 12.05 -26.92 -4.97
CA ALA A 55 10.71 -26.61 -4.50
C ALA A 55 10.37 -25.10 -4.54
N MET A 56 11.36 -24.22 -4.28
CA MET A 56 11.18 -22.77 -4.32
C MET A 56 11.17 -22.25 -5.77
N GLU A 57 11.90 -22.93 -6.67
CA GLU A 57 11.90 -22.65 -8.10
C GLU A 57 10.55 -23.02 -8.73
N SER A 58 9.91 -24.09 -8.28
CA SER A 58 8.54 -24.45 -8.63
C SER A 58 7.53 -23.38 -8.15
N PHE A 59 7.73 -22.78 -6.98
CA PHE A 59 6.91 -21.67 -6.48
C PHE A 59 7.21 -20.35 -7.20
N ALA A 60 8.41 -20.12 -7.67
CA ALA A 60 8.76 -18.96 -8.51
C ALA A 60 8.15 -19.07 -9.92
N ASP A 61 8.11 -20.28 -10.50
CA ASP A 61 7.43 -20.60 -11.77
C ASP A 61 5.89 -20.42 -11.64
N PHE A 62 5.35 -20.55 -10.43
CA PHE A 62 3.95 -20.24 -10.10
C PHE A 62 3.64 -18.74 -10.08
N GLY A 63 4.56 -17.86 -10.48
CA GLY A 63 4.30 -16.40 -10.58
C GLY A 63 4.06 -15.69 -9.26
N MET A 64 4.20 -16.37 -8.11
CA MET A 64 3.96 -15.80 -6.79
C MET A 64 5.07 -14.84 -6.33
N LEU A 65 6.24 -14.83 -7.02
CA LEU A 65 7.42 -14.10 -6.56
C LEU A 65 8.01 -13.11 -7.58
N THR A 66 7.39 -12.93 -8.74
CA THR A 66 7.82 -11.89 -9.68
C THR A 66 7.01 -10.60 -9.50
N SER A 67 7.13 -9.97 -8.33
CA SER A 67 6.86 -8.54 -8.31
C SER A 67 8.14 -7.87 -8.82
N ASN A 68 8.12 -7.35 -10.03
CA ASN A 68 9.08 -6.34 -10.48
C ASN A 68 8.89 -5.14 -9.55
N THR A 69 9.59 -5.15 -8.43
CA THR A 69 9.59 -4.04 -7.49
C THR A 69 10.41 -2.93 -8.14
N ASN A 70 9.73 -2.11 -8.91
CA ASN A 70 10.35 -0.93 -9.49
C ASN A 70 10.55 0.08 -8.36
N VAL A 71 11.78 0.43 -8.06
CA VAL A 71 12.13 1.42 -7.02
C VAL A 71 11.32 2.71 -7.17
N ASN A 72 11.03 3.11 -8.42
CA ASN A 72 10.19 4.28 -8.69
C ASN A 72 8.73 4.11 -8.20
N ASN A 73 8.17 2.90 -8.30
CA ASN A 73 6.82 2.62 -7.78
C ASN A 73 6.81 2.67 -6.26
N GLU A 74 7.85 2.15 -5.61
CA GLU A 74 7.97 2.21 -4.15
C GLU A 74 8.19 3.65 -3.67
N MET A 75 8.96 4.46 -4.40
CA MET A 75 9.08 5.89 -4.13
C MET A 75 7.72 6.60 -4.25
N GLY A 76 6.94 6.29 -5.30
CA GLY A 76 5.59 6.81 -5.47
C GLY A 76 4.65 6.41 -4.32
N THR A 77 4.74 5.17 -3.86
CA THR A 77 3.97 4.68 -2.71
C THR A 77 4.35 5.42 -1.43
N LEU A 78 5.64 5.62 -1.17
CA LEU A 78 6.14 6.36 -0.01
C LEU A 78 5.76 7.85 -0.05
N GLN A 79 5.57 8.44 -1.23
CA GLN A 79 5.09 9.82 -1.41
C GLN A 79 3.57 9.94 -1.33
N SER A 80 2.85 8.83 -1.19
CA SER A 80 1.38 8.84 -1.15
C SER A 80 0.85 9.70 0.01
N PRO A 81 -0.07 10.64 -0.26
CA PRO A 81 -0.73 11.42 0.79
C PRO A 81 -1.49 10.55 1.79
N ASP A 82 -1.92 9.35 1.39
CA ASP A 82 -2.64 8.42 2.25
C ASP A 82 -1.74 7.82 3.32
N LEU A 83 -0.51 7.48 2.93
CA LEU A 83 0.49 7.01 3.87
C LEU A 83 0.83 8.09 4.89
N MET A 84 1.01 9.34 4.44
CA MET A 84 1.25 10.47 5.32
C MET A 84 0.04 10.76 6.22
N ARG A 85 -1.18 10.60 5.73
CA ARG A 85 -2.41 10.74 6.54
C ARG A 85 -2.42 9.75 7.71
N GLU A 86 -2.04 8.51 7.48
CA GLU A 86 -1.96 7.51 8.53
C GLU A 86 -0.89 7.86 9.56
N VAL A 87 0.28 8.37 9.12
CA VAL A 87 1.34 8.88 10.01
C VAL A 87 0.82 10.04 10.87
N VAL A 88 0.21 11.05 10.25
CA VAL A 88 -0.35 12.21 10.95
C VAL A 88 -1.39 11.80 11.99
N THR A 89 -2.24 10.82 11.66
CA THR A 89 -3.26 10.32 12.56
C THR A 89 -2.66 9.53 13.72
N ARG A 90 -1.68 8.66 13.47
CA ARG A 90 -1.03 7.84 14.52
C ARG A 90 -0.22 8.67 15.51
N LEU A 91 0.43 9.72 15.03
CA LEU A 91 1.25 10.60 15.85
C LEU A 91 0.49 11.83 16.38
N HIS A 92 -0.81 11.93 16.12
CA HIS A 92 -1.67 13.06 16.52
C HIS A 92 -1.11 14.43 16.11
N LEU A 93 -0.48 14.54 14.91
CA LEU A 93 0.21 15.73 14.45
C LEU A 93 -0.72 16.89 14.07
N GLN A 94 -2.02 16.72 14.20
CA GLN A 94 -2.99 17.82 14.07
C GLN A 94 -2.89 18.83 15.22
N MET A 95 -2.36 18.39 16.38
CA MET A 95 -2.14 19.22 17.55
C MET A 95 -0.69 19.69 17.59
N ASN A 96 -0.47 21.00 17.70
CA ASN A 96 0.84 21.61 17.89
C ASN A 96 0.86 22.40 19.19
N TYR A 97 1.96 22.29 19.90
CA TYR A 97 2.16 22.91 21.20
C TYR A 97 3.36 23.84 21.14
N TYR A 98 3.16 25.08 21.62
CA TYR A 98 4.17 26.10 21.65
C TYR A 98 4.31 26.66 23.05
N VAL A 99 5.51 26.74 23.54
CA VAL A 99 5.85 27.40 24.81
C VAL A 99 6.53 28.73 24.47
N PRO A 100 6.20 29.81 25.21
CA PRO A 100 6.87 31.10 25.00
C PRO A 100 8.38 30.94 25.27
N GLY A 101 9.19 31.13 24.23
CA GLY A 101 10.63 31.22 24.32
C GLY A 101 11.06 32.70 24.37
N GLY A 102 12.37 32.95 24.60
CA GLY A 102 12.86 34.33 24.75
C GLY A 102 12.60 35.21 23.52
N PHE A 103 13.03 34.79 22.34
CA PHE A 103 12.90 35.58 21.09
C PHE A 103 11.99 34.89 20.04
N HIS A 104 11.74 33.60 20.16
CA HIS A 104 10.83 32.85 19.28
C HIS A 104 10.01 31.85 20.09
N ARG A 105 8.85 31.44 19.56
CA ARG A 105 8.04 30.38 20.16
C ARG A 105 8.75 29.05 19.97
N GLN A 106 8.88 28.27 21.04
CA GLN A 106 9.48 26.95 20.99
C GLN A 106 8.38 25.90 20.79
N THR A 107 8.50 25.12 19.73
CA THR A 107 7.63 23.97 19.52
C THR A 107 8.03 22.85 20.47
N VAL A 108 7.07 22.31 21.20
CA VAL A 108 7.26 21.20 22.14
C VAL A 108 6.57 19.96 21.58
N TYR A 109 7.24 18.80 21.70
CA TYR A 109 6.74 17.55 21.14
C TYR A 109 7.32 16.34 21.95
N GLY A 110 6.56 15.24 21.96
CA GLY A 110 6.99 13.95 22.53
C GLY A 110 7.26 14.03 24.02
N ASP A 111 8.44 13.59 24.46
CA ASP A 111 8.82 13.53 25.87
C ASP A 111 8.92 14.89 26.57
N GLN A 112 9.05 15.95 25.78
CA GLN A 112 9.08 17.33 26.29
C GLN A 112 7.70 17.93 26.48
N LEU A 113 6.63 17.21 26.09
CA LEU A 113 5.27 17.68 26.17
C LEU A 113 4.80 17.69 27.63
N PRO A 114 4.40 18.85 28.18
CA PRO A 114 3.93 18.92 29.56
C PRO A 114 2.47 18.51 29.72
N VAL A 115 1.65 18.78 28.72
CA VAL A 115 0.22 18.45 28.69
C VAL A 115 -0.18 17.91 27.33
N ASP A 116 -1.06 16.94 27.31
CA ASP A 116 -1.72 16.45 26.11
C ASP A 116 -3.16 16.96 26.08
N VAL A 117 -3.56 17.52 24.95
CA VAL A 117 -4.87 18.18 24.81
C VAL A 117 -5.66 17.50 23.71
N SER A 118 -6.87 17.11 24.03
CA SER A 118 -7.86 16.63 23.06
C SER A 118 -9.01 17.62 22.94
N VAL A 119 -9.33 18.01 21.71
CA VAL A 119 -10.51 18.82 21.40
C VAL A 119 -11.57 17.90 20.81
N ILE A 120 -12.67 17.73 21.56
CA ILE A 120 -13.80 16.89 21.19
C ILE A 120 -14.86 17.80 20.55
N ASP A 121 -15.61 17.26 19.58
CA ASP A 121 -16.68 17.97 18.86
C ASP A 121 -16.19 19.08 17.89
N LEU A 122 -14.88 19.19 17.62
CA LEU A 122 -14.38 20.07 16.56
C LEU A 122 -14.49 19.36 15.21
N PRO A 123 -15.15 19.94 14.19
CA PRO A 123 -15.18 19.36 12.86
C PRO A 123 -13.78 19.21 12.28
N GLY A 124 -13.49 18.06 11.64
CA GLY A 124 -12.15 17.72 11.18
C GLY A 124 -11.57 18.64 10.06
N ASN A 125 -12.39 19.55 9.53
CA ASN A 125 -12.00 20.55 8.53
C ASN A 125 -11.77 21.95 9.13
N GLU A 126 -11.90 22.11 10.45
CA GLU A 126 -11.75 23.38 11.13
C GLU A 126 -10.43 23.46 11.90
N SER A 127 -9.88 24.66 11.97
CA SER A 127 -8.72 24.97 12.81
C SER A 127 -9.17 25.65 14.09
N ALA A 128 -8.43 25.39 15.17
CA ALA A 128 -8.63 26.08 16.44
C ALA A 128 -7.27 26.38 17.07
N SER A 129 -7.17 27.52 17.74
CA SER A 129 -6.01 27.83 18.58
C SER A 129 -6.46 28.48 19.89
N PHE A 130 -5.70 28.26 20.94
CA PHE A 130 -5.95 28.82 22.26
C PHE A 130 -4.69 28.79 23.11
N THR A 131 -4.66 29.67 24.09
CA THR A 131 -3.60 29.72 25.10
C THR A 131 -4.11 29.03 26.36
N LEU A 132 -3.40 28.00 26.79
CA LEU A 132 -3.65 27.26 28.02
C LEU A 132 -2.69 27.73 29.10
N ARG A 133 -3.22 28.22 30.21
CA ARG A 133 -2.45 28.49 31.43
C ARG A 133 -2.84 27.46 32.49
N LEU A 134 -1.90 26.73 32.98
CA LEU A 134 -2.05 25.85 34.13
C LEU A 134 -1.44 26.53 35.33
N GLU A 135 -2.24 26.76 36.35
CA GLU A 135 -1.83 27.38 37.61
C GLU A 135 -1.30 26.31 38.60
N LYS A 136 -0.58 26.76 39.64
CA LYS A 136 0.05 25.88 40.62
C LYS A 136 -0.94 25.01 41.44
N ASP A 137 -2.17 25.40 41.49
CA ASP A 137 -3.27 24.69 42.14
C ASP A 137 -3.99 23.68 41.24
N GLY A 138 -3.49 23.52 40.01
CA GLY A 138 -4.05 22.60 39.00
C GLY A 138 -5.26 23.15 38.23
N ILE A 139 -5.59 24.43 38.44
CA ILE A 139 -6.65 25.11 37.67
C ILE A 139 -6.10 25.47 36.28
N ILE A 140 -6.87 25.14 35.27
CA ILE A 140 -6.59 25.48 33.86
C ILE A 140 -7.44 26.68 33.50
N THR A 141 -6.80 27.68 32.91
CA THR A 141 -7.47 28.86 32.35
C THR A 141 -7.18 28.86 30.84
N LEU A 142 -8.26 28.97 30.05
CA LEU A 142 -8.17 29.10 28.59
C LEU A 142 -8.37 30.55 28.17
N SER A 143 -7.49 31.08 27.33
CA SER A 143 -7.56 32.43 26.76
C SER A 143 -7.20 32.39 25.26
N ASP A 144 -7.37 33.54 24.58
CA ASP A 144 -7.04 33.75 23.18
C ASP A 144 -7.58 32.61 22.25
N LEU A 145 -8.87 32.33 22.40
CA LEU A 145 -9.52 31.31 21.58
C LEU A 145 -9.76 31.83 20.17
N GLU A 146 -9.29 31.09 19.21
CA GLU A 146 -9.54 31.34 17.80
C GLU A 146 -10.17 30.11 17.14
N ARG A 147 -11.08 30.34 16.21
CA ARG A 147 -11.66 29.29 15.37
C ARG A 147 -11.59 29.75 13.91
N ASN A 148 -10.96 28.96 13.06
CA ASN A 148 -10.71 29.27 11.65
C ASN A 148 -10.00 30.62 11.43
N GLY A 149 -9.17 31.06 12.39
CA GLY A 149 -8.43 32.33 12.34
C GLY A 149 -9.25 33.55 12.73
N GLU A 150 -10.45 33.36 13.26
CA GLU A 150 -11.26 34.41 13.83
C GLU A 150 -11.25 34.30 15.37
N ASP A 151 -11.03 35.43 16.03
CA ASP A 151 -11.08 35.52 17.50
C ASP A 151 -12.49 35.19 18.00
N VAL A 152 -12.55 34.33 18.99
CA VAL A 152 -13.81 34.02 19.70
C VAL A 152 -13.84 34.79 20.98
N ASP A 153 -14.67 35.84 21.03
CA ASP A 153 -14.86 36.66 22.22
C ASP A 153 -15.38 35.83 23.41
N LEU A 154 -14.61 35.81 24.48
CA LEU A 154 -14.99 35.22 25.75
C LEU A 154 -15.53 36.31 26.67
N GLU A 155 -16.80 36.24 27.00
CA GLU A 155 -17.37 37.14 28.05
C GLU A 155 -16.76 36.85 29.43
N VAL A 156 -16.33 35.61 29.69
CA VAL A 156 -15.66 35.14 30.91
C VAL A 156 -14.60 34.13 30.57
N PRO A 157 -13.42 34.18 31.22
CA PRO A 157 -12.40 33.15 31.05
C PRO A 157 -12.94 31.74 31.34
N VAL A 158 -12.59 30.79 30.53
CA VAL A 158 -13.02 29.39 30.71
C VAL A 158 -12.03 28.71 31.66
N HIS A 159 -12.54 28.18 32.75
CA HIS A 159 -11.75 27.47 33.77
C HIS A 159 -12.13 25.99 33.84
N GLY A 160 -11.19 25.16 34.21
CA GLY A 160 -11.40 23.74 34.43
C GLY A 160 -10.24 23.09 35.19
N GLY A 161 -10.29 21.79 35.42
CA GLY A 161 -9.23 21.00 36.04
C GLY A 161 -8.52 20.08 35.06
N LEU A 162 -7.38 19.53 35.48
CA LEU A 162 -6.71 18.44 34.78
C LEU A 162 -7.62 17.20 34.75
N ASN A 163 -7.67 16.53 33.61
CA ASN A 163 -8.53 15.36 33.32
C ASN A 163 -10.03 15.65 33.32
N ASP A 164 -10.45 16.90 33.46
CA ASP A 164 -11.87 17.31 33.36
C ASP A 164 -12.20 17.72 31.92
N THR A 165 -13.50 17.61 31.59
CA THR A 165 -14.00 18.12 30.32
C THR A 165 -14.38 19.59 30.45
N ILE A 166 -13.59 20.44 29.83
CA ILE A 166 -13.80 21.90 29.85
C ILE A 166 -14.70 22.27 28.65
N GLN A 167 -15.83 22.89 28.93
CA GLN A 167 -16.74 23.38 27.90
C GLN A 167 -16.21 24.70 27.35
N SER A 168 -15.96 24.77 26.05
CA SER A 168 -15.50 25.99 25.37
C SER A 168 -16.28 26.25 24.08
N PRO A 169 -16.27 27.47 23.55
CA PRO A 169 -16.92 27.80 22.28
C PRO A 169 -16.36 27.07 21.08
N ILE A 170 -15.12 26.58 21.16
CA ILE A 170 -14.44 25.81 20.09
C ILE A 170 -14.65 24.30 20.22
N GLY A 171 -15.38 23.83 21.24
CA GLY A 171 -15.63 22.42 21.51
C GLY A 171 -15.30 22.06 22.96
N LYS A 172 -15.45 20.79 23.29
CA LYS A 172 -15.05 20.24 24.58
C LYS A 172 -13.56 19.96 24.58
N ILE A 173 -12.84 20.51 25.54
CA ILE A 173 -11.39 20.39 25.68
C ILE A 173 -11.11 19.50 26.90
N VAL A 174 -10.29 18.48 26.71
CA VAL A 174 -9.77 17.65 27.79
C VAL A 174 -8.26 17.83 27.81
N VAL A 175 -7.73 18.18 28.97
CA VAL A 175 -6.28 18.37 29.19
C VAL A 175 -5.79 17.30 30.14
N MET A 176 -4.85 16.50 29.67
CA MET A 176 -4.22 15.42 30.44
C MET A 176 -2.76 15.77 30.71
N PRO A 177 -2.22 15.42 31.90
CA PRO A 177 -0.79 15.56 32.16
C PRO A 177 0.01 14.62 31.24
N ALA A 178 1.08 15.13 30.62
CA ALA A 178 1.98 14.37 29.76
C ALA A 178 3.34 14.11 30.42
N ALA A 179 4.31 13.57 29.66
CA ALA A 179 5.54 13.01 30.20
C ALA A 179 6.40 13.99 31.00
N SER A 180 6.44 15.27 30.62
CA SER A 180 7.23 16.30 31.31
C SER A 180 6.45 17.13 32.32
N TYR A 181 5.22 16.73 32.65
CA TYR A 181 4.40 17.43 33.63
C TYR A 181 5.02 17.38 35.04
N THR A 182 5.14 18.54 35.68
CA THR A 182 5.57 18.67 37.07
C THR A 182 4.45 19.30 37.89
N GLU A 183 4.00 18.61 38.94
CA GLU A 183 2.94 19.12 39.80
C GLU A 183 3.38 20.38 40.54
N GLY A 184 2.54 21.42 40.54
CA GLY A 184 2.80 22.69 41.23
C GLY A 184 3.62 23.69 40.39
N GLU A 185 3.93 23.42 39.16
CA GLU A 185 4.57 24.33 38.23
C GLU A 185 3.52 25.12 37.41
N GLU A 186 3.71 26.42 37.29
CA GLU A 186 2.89 27.26 36.40
C GLU A 186 3.37 27.05 34.95
N LEU A 187 2.42 26.73 34.06
CA LEU A 187 2.71 26.44 32.67
C LEU A 187 1.84 27.30 31.75
N LEU A 188 2.48 27.88 30.75
CA LEU A 188 1.81 28.59 29.66
C LEU A 188 2.12 27.88 28.35
N VAL A 189 1.08 27.33 27.69
CA VAL A 189 1.20 26.61 26.44
C VAL A 189 0.18 27.16 25.45
N GLN A 190 0.63 27.54 24.27
CA GLN A 190 -0.26 27.80 23.16
C GLN A 190 -0.48 26.49 22.41
N VAL A 191 -1.75 26.12 22.25
CA VAL A 191 -2.18 24.90 21.55
C VAL A 191 -2.84 25.31 20.25
N SER A 192 -2.50 24.63 19.16
CA SER A 192 -3.17 24.83 17.88
C SER A 192 -3.55 23.49 17.26
N HIS A 193 -4.79 23.39 16.85
CA HIS A 193 -5.33 22.28 16.06
C HIS A 193 -5.45 22.72 14.61
N SER A 194 -4.93 21.90 13.69
CA SER A 194 -5.02 22.13 12.26
C SER A 194 -5.80 21.01 11.55
N PRO A 195 -6.58 21.33 10.51
CA PRO A 195 -7.30 20.34 9.72
C PRO A 195 -6.38 19.24 9.19
N LEU A 196 -6.84 18.00 9.26
CA LEU A 196 -6.04 16.82 8.83
C LEU A 196 -5.44 17.00 7.45
N GLN A 197 -6.23 17.46 6.49
CA GLN A 197 -5.75 17.61 5.10
C GLN A 197 -4.65 18.66 4.95
N THR A 198 -4.74 19.75 5.72
CA THR A 198 -3.72 20.81 5.74
C THR A 198 -2.41 20.27 6.31
N VAL A 199 -2.50 19.52 7.41
CA VAL A 199 -1.34 18.89 8.05
C VAL A 199 -0.70 17.88 7.11
N VAL A 200 -1.49 16.98 6.51
CA VAL A 200 -1.00 15.99 5.54
C VAL A 200 -0.27 16.67 4.38
N SER A 201 -0.82 17.73 3.82
CA SER A 201 -0.19 18.47 2.72
C SER A 201 1.13 19.12 3.14
N SER A 202 1.17 19.72 4.33
CA SER A 202 2.37 20.33 4.90
C SER A 202 3.48 19.32 5.14
N TYR A 203 3.14 18.18 5.76
CA TYR A 203 4.11 17.12 6.05
C TYR A 203 4.59 16.41 4.78
N SER A 204 3.69 16.19 3.81
CA SER A 204 4.09 15.65 2.51
C SER A 204 5.06 16.57 1.76
N SER A 205 4.89 17.87 1.86
CA SER A 205 5.82 18.86 1.25
C SER A 205 7.17 18.95 1.97
N SER A 206 7.21 18.60 3.28
CA SER A 206 8.42 18.56 4.09
C SER A 206 9.23 17.28 3.90
N LEU A 207 8.62 16.25 3.31
CA LEU A 207 9.24 14.97 3.00
C LEU A 207 9.91 15.02 1.62
N THR A 208 11.19 14.70 1.58
CA THR A 208 11.93 14.53 0.33
C THR A 208 12.36 13.08 0.21
N ILE A 209 12.02 12.46 -0.91
CA ILE A 209 12.38 11.08 -1.21
C ILE A 209 13.29 11.08 -2.43
N SER A 210 14.43 10.42 -2.31
CA SER A 210 15.42 10.33 -3.38
C SER A 210 16.04 8.94 -3.43
N GLN A 211 16.42 8.51 -4.60
CA GLN A 211 17.26 7.32 -4.77
C GLN A 211 18.72 7.73 -4.65
N THR A 212 19.52 6.96 -3.93
CA THR A 212 20.92 7.31 -3.68
C THR A 212 21.75 7.27 -4.98
N ASP A 213 21.43 6.36 -5.90
CA ASP A 213 22.04 6.22 -7.22
C ASP A 213 21.01 5.53 -8.13
N GLU A 214 20.96 5.87 -9.43
CA GLU A 214 20.01 5.29 -10.41
C GLU A 214 20.03 3.75 -10.47
N LYS A 215 21.14 3.13 -10.06
CA LYS A 215 21.31 1.67 -10.02
C LYS A 215 21.17 1.08 -8.61
N SER A 216 20.93 1.89 -7.62
CA SER A 216 20.82 1.48 -6.21
C SER A 216 19.37 1.17 -5.86
N ASN A 217 19.14 0.10 -5.13
CA ASN A 217 17.83 -0.21 -4.56
C ASN A 217 17.62 0.46 -3.19
N ILE A 218 18.43 1.49 -2.87
CA ILE A 218 18.34 2.23 -1.61
C ILE A 218 17.58 3.54 -1.86
N ILE A 219 16.48 3.69 -1.14
CA ILE A 219 15.68 4.92 -1.09
C ILE A 219 16.07 5.69 0.17
N THR A 220 16.43 6.95 0.01
CA THR A 220 16.72 7.87 1.11
C THR A 220 15.53 8.78 1.33
N LEU A 221 15.01 8.78 2.55
CA LEU A 221 13.94 9.63 3.04
C LEU A 221 14.57 10.76 3.85
N SER A 222 14.22 12.00 3.58
CA SER A 222 14.65 13.16 4.34
C SER A 222 13.45 13.98 4.75
N PHE A 223 13.35 14.28 6.05
CA PHE A 223 12.24 15.06 6.59
C PHE A 223 12.75 16.29 7.33
N ARG A 224 12.09 17.43 7.12
CA ARG A 224 12.42 18.72 7.71
C ARG A 224 11.38 19.11 8.74
N ASP A 225 11.82 19.40 9.97
CA ASP A 225 10.95 19.84 11.05
C ASP A 225 11.69 20.75 12.04
N VAL A 226 10.95 21.55 12.78
CA VAL A 226 11.49 22.37 13.89
C VAL A 226 11.79 21.53 15.14
N SER A 227 11.19 20.35 15.25
CA SER A 227 11.49 19.37 16.30
C SER A 227 12.23 18.17 15.70
N SER A 228 13.44 17.94 16.20
CA SER A 228 14.28 16.80 15.80
C SER A 228 13.62 15.45 16.11
N GLN A 229 12.96 15.33 17.28
CA GLN A 229 12.27 14.12 17.72
C GLN A 229 11.05 13.85 16.81
N ARG A 230 10.25 14.89 16.55
CA ARG A 230 9.10 14.75 15.66
C ARG A 230 9.50 14.33 14.23
N ALA A 231 10.61 14.88 13.71
CA ALA A 231 11.12 14.46 12.41
C ALA A 231 11.52 12.97 12.38
N GLU A 232 12.11 12.47 13.47
CA GLU A 232 12.49 11.06 13.61
C GLU A 232 11.25 10.15 13.74
N ASP A 233 10.28 10.54 14.56
CA ASP A 233 9.04 9.81 14.76
C ASP A 233 8.21 9.73 13.46
N VAL A 234 8.16 10.82 12.70
CA VAL A 234 7.49 10.85 11.39
C VAL A 234 8.14 9.86 10.43
N LEU A 235 9.47 9.86 10.31
CA LEU A 235 10.17 8.93 9.42
C LEU A 235 10.02 7.48 9.88
N SER A 236 10.14 7.21 11.17
CA SER A 236 10.02 5.87 11.74
C SER A 236 8.61 5.32 11.54
N THR A 237 7.59 6.14 11.82
CA THR A 237 6.19 5.77 11.64
C THR A 237 5.84 5.61 10.16
N LEU A 238 6.36 6.46 9.28
CA LEU A 238 6.18 6.33 7.83
C LEU A 238 6.70 4.98 7.32
N ILE A 239 7.88 4.58 7.76
CA ILE A 239 8.49 3.29 7.41
C ILE A 239 7.66 2.14 7.99
N ALA A 240 7.19 2.25 9.24
CA ALA A 240 6.35 1.23 9.87
C ALA A 240 5.02 1.05 9.11
N VAL A 241 4.32 2.14 8.82
CA VAL A 241 3.05 2.13 8.06
C VAL A 241 3.25 1.58 6.65
N TYR A 242 4.31 1.98 5.98
CA TYR A 242 4.67 1.44 4.67
C TYR A 242 4.85 -0.09 4.73
N ASN A 243 5.63 -0.59 5.69
CA ASN A 243 5.86 -2.02 5.88
C ASN A 243 4.57 -2.77 6.21
N GLU A 244 3.72 -2.23 7.09
CA GLU A 244 2.42 -2.82 7.42
C GLU A 244 1.50 -2.92 6.20
N ASN A 245 1.43 -1.86 5.40
CA ASN A 245 0.61 -1.83 4.19
C ASN A 245 1.15 -2.79 3.13
N TRP A 246 2.47 -2.88 3.00
CA TRP A 246 3.12 -3.85 2.13
C TRP A 246 2.79 -5.30 2.54
N VAL A 247 2.90 -5.63 3.84
CA VAL A 247 2.55 -6.95 4.38
C VAL A 247 1.05 -7.25 4.19
N LYS A 248 0.17 -6.28 4.44
CA LYS A 248 -1.27 -6.43 4.20
C LYS A 248 -1.58 -6.76 2.75
N ALA A 249 -0.97 -6.02 1.81
CA ALA A 249 -1.15 -6.27 0.38
C ALA A 249 -0.68 -7.67 -0.03
N LYS A 250 0.51 -8.09 0.42
CA LYS A 250 1.03 -9.45 0.17
C LYS A 250 0.15 -10.53 0.76
N ASN A 251 -0.31 -10.35 2.00
CA ASN A 251 -1.22 -11.31 2.65
C ASN A 251 -2.56 -11.40 1.93
N GLN A 252 -3.12 -10.30 1.47
CA GLN A 252 -4.38 -10.29 0.73
C GLN A 252 -4.28 -11.10 -0.56
N ILE A 253 -3.17 -10.95 -1.30
CA ILE A 253 -2.89 -11.74 -2.50
C ILE A 253 -2.74 -13.23 -2.13
N ALA A 254 -2.00 -13.55 -1.06
CA ALA A 254 -1.79 -14.92 -0.61
C ALA A 254 -3.11 -15.61 -0.18
N VAL A 255 -3.96 -14.89 0.57
CA VAL A 255 -5.28 -15.39 1.00
C VAL A 255 -6.18 -15.63 -0.22
N SER A 256 -6.25 -14.69 -1.16
CA SER A 256 -7.03 -14.82 -2.39
C SER A 256 -6.57 -16.04 -3.21
N THR A 257 -5.24 -16.22 -3.33
CA THR A 257 -4.66 -17.38 -4.03
C THR A 257 -4.95 -18.68 -3.29
N SER A 258 -4.87 -18.70 -1.97
CA SER A 258 -5.19 -19.90 -1.15
C SER A 258 -6.66 -20.30 -1.28
N MET A 259 -7.57 -19.33 -1.21
CA MET A 259 -9.01 -19.60 -1.42
C MET A 259 -9.27 -20.20 -2.80
N PHE A 260 -8.65 -19.63 -3.81
CA PHE A 260 -8.72 -20.13 -5.17
C PHE A 260 -8.18 -21.56 -5.32
N ILE A 261 -7.02 -21.86 -4.72
CA ILE A 261 -6.44 -23.22 -4.75
C ILE A 261 -7.36 -24.22 -4.06
N ASN A 262 -7.95 -23.86 -2.90
CA ASN A 262 -8.86 -24.73 -2.17
C ASN A 262 -10.15 -25.02 -2.96
N GLU A 263 -10.73 -24.00 -3.61
CA GLU A 263 -11.89 -24.18 -4.50
C GLU A 263 -11.53 -25.13 -5.65
N ARG A 264 -10.32 -24.97 -6.20
CA ARG A 264 -9.83 -25.80 -7.29
C ARG A 264 -9.62 -27.26 -6.87
N LEU A 265 -9.03 -27.48 -5.70
CA LEU A 265 -8.86 -28.85 -5.15
C LEU A 265 -10.19 -29.57 -5.01
N GLY A 266 -11.23 -28.90 -4.51
CA GLY A 266 -12.56 -29.50 -4.37
C GLY A 266 -13.17 -29.93 -5.72
N VAL A 267 -12.92 -29.16 -6.78
CA VAL A 267 -13.38 -29.52 -8.14
C VAL A 267 -12.61 -30.73 -8.67
N ILE A 268 -11.27 -30.74 -8.51
CA ILE A 268 -10.42 -31.86 -8.96
C ILE A 268 -10.75 -33.14 -8.21
N GLU A 269 -10.99 -33.06 -6.89
CA GLU A 269 -11.40 -34.23 -6.08
C GLU A 269 -12.73 -34.82 -6.56
N GLY A 270 -13.70 -33.95 -6.92
CA GLY A 270 -14.97 -34.40 -7.48
C GLY A 270 -14.82 -35.05 -8.86
N GLU A 271 -13.98 -34.53 -9.73
CA GLU A 271 -13.70 -35.11 -11.05
C GLU A 271 -12.93 -36.43 -10.95
N LEU A 272 -11.98 -36.56 -10.01
CA LEU A 272 -11.24 -37.79 -9.74
C LEU A 272 -12.15 -38.91 -9.25
N GLY A 273 -13.13 -38.63 -8.34
CA GLY A 273 -14.10 -39.57 -7.88
C GLY A 273 -14.95 -40.17 -9.01
N ASN A 274 -15.38 -39.31 -9.95
CA ASN A 274 -16.15 -39.74 -11.12
C ASN A 274 -15.33 -40.63 -12.08
N VAL A 275 -14.05 -40.32 -12.29
CA VAL A 275 -13.15 -41.12 -13.15
C VAL A 275 -12.83 -42.49 -12.54
N ASP A 276 -12.67 -42.58 -11.21
CA ASP A 276 -12.46 -43.87 -10.53
C ASP A 276 -13.69 -44.75 -10.61
N ASP A 277 -14.90 -44.21 -10.52
CA ASP A 277 -16.16 -44.93 -10.70
C ASP A 277 -16.33 -45.42 -12.15
N ASP A 278 -16.00 -44.59 -13.14
CA ASP A 278 -16.02 -44.94 -14.57
C ASP A 278 -15.02 -46.06 -14.89
N ILE A 279 -13.78 -45.98 -14.37
CA ILE A 279 -12.76 -47.05 -14.53
C ILE A 279 -13.20 -48.33 -13.86
N SER A 280 -13.82 -48.24 -12.69
CA SER A 280 -14.31 -49.43 -11.97
C SER A 280 -15.47 -50.12 -12.71
N SER A 281 -16.39 -49.33 -13.27
CA SER A 281 -17.49 -49.78 -14.11
C SER A 281 -17.01 -50.43 -15.40
N TYR A 282 -16.07 -49.81 -16.08
CA TYR A 282 -15.48 -50.32 -17.31
C TYR A 282 -14.72 -51.66 -17.09
N LYS A 283 -13.95 -51.77 -15.98
CA LYS A 283 -13.27 -53.03 -15.60
C LYS A 283 -14.22 -54.16 -15.28
N SER A 284 -15.41 -53.86 -14.77
CA SER A 284 -16.42 -54.90 -14.46
C SER A 284 -17.24 -55.34 -15.67
N GLU A 285 -17.43 -54.51 -16.68
CA GLU A 285 -18.17 -54.82 -17.91
C GLU A 285 -17.36 -55.62 -18.94
N HIS A 286 -16.02 -55.43 -18.95
CA HIS A 286 -15.14 -56.09 -19.93
C HIS A 286 -14.18 -57.08 -19.27
N LEU A 287 -14.72 -58.29 -19.01
CA LEU A 287 -13.94 -59.48 -18.63
C LEU A 287 -13.00 -59.87 -19.78
N LEU A 288 -11.76 -59.36 -19.78
CA LEU A 288 -10.72 -59.70 -20.77
C LEU A 288 -9.70 -60.66 -20.16
N PRO A 289 -9.56 -61.89 -20.70
CA PRO A 289 -8.43 -62.76 -20.43
C PRO A 289 -7.32 -62.51 -21.45
N ASP A 290 -6.16 -62.24 -20.93
CA ASP A 290 -4.82 -62.46 -21.43
C ASP A 290 -4.43 -61.96 -22.84
N VAL A 291 -4.25 -60.61 -22.93
CA VAL A 291 -3.42 -59.97 -23.97
C VAL A 291 -2.49 -58.96 -23.24
N GLN A 292 -1.69 -59.52 -22.36
CA GLN A 292 -0.95 -58.72 -21.35
C GLN A 292 0.17 -57.86 -21.89
N ALA A 293 0.77 -58.14 -23.01
CA ALA A 293 1.90 -57.35 -23.54
C ALA A 293 1.46 -56.21 -24.50
N ALA A 294 0.47 -56.43 -25.33
CA ALA A 294 -0.09 -55.40 -26.22
C ALA A 294 -1.00 -54.44 -25.44
N ALA A 295 -1.80 -54.97 -24.49
CA ALA A 295 -2.63 -54.15 -23.63
C ALA A 295 -1.85 -53.22 -22.71
N SER A 296 -0.67 -53.61 -22.21
CA SER A 296 0.16 -52.74 -21.36
C SER A 296 0.74 -51.54 -22.13
N MET A 297 1.13 -51.73 -23.36
CA MET A 297 1.62 -50.61 -24.21
C MET A 297 0.50 -49.67 -24.64
N TYR A 298 -0.70 -50.25 -24.89
CA TYR A 298 -1.92 -49.50 -25.22
C TYR A 298 -2.47 -48.73 -24.03
N MET A 299 -2.51 -49.35 -22.84
CA MET A 299 -2.91 -48.68 -21.61
C MET A 299 -1.93 -47.54 -21.23
N ALA A 300 -0.64 -47.73 -21.46
CA ALA A 300 0.33 -46.64 -21.20
C ALA A 300 0.12 -45.47 -22.14
N GLN A 301 -0.15 -45.70 -23.42
CA GLN A 301 -0.38 -44.63 -24.40
C GLN A 301 -1.77 -43.98 -24.21
N ALA A 302 -2.81 -44.75 -23.90
CA ALA A 302 -4.13 -44.22 -23.57
C ALA A 302 -4.09 -43.38 -22.29
N SER A 303 -3.44 -43.90 -21.24
CA SER A 303 -3.23 -43.15 -19.99
C SER A 303 -2.47 -41.83 -20.20
N GLN A 304 -1.49 -41.84 -21.12
CA GLN A 304 -0.75 -40.60 -21.45
C GLN A 304 -1.60 -39.62 -22.25
N ALA A 305 -2.45 -40.10 -23.16
CA ALA A 305 -3.39 -39.24 -23.90
C ALA A 305 -4.48 -38.67 -22.98
N ASP A 306 -5.02 -39.49 -22.08
CA ASP A 306 -6.01 -39.06 -21.09
C ASP A 306 -5.41 -38.05 -20.10
N ALA A 307 -4.18 -38.26 -19.65
CA ALA A 307 -3.48 -37.28 -18.81
C ALA A 307 -3.29 -35.94 -19.54
N SER A 308 -2.94 -35.97 -20.82
CA SER A 308 -2.81 -34.76 -21.64
C SER A 308 -4.15 -34.04 -21.85
N ILE A 309 -5.21 -34.80 -22.13
CA ILE A 309 -6.58 -34.27 -22.27
C ILE A 309 -7.05 -33.64 -20.93
N LYS A 310 -6.79 -34.32 -19.82
CA LYS A 310 -7.10 -33.82 -18.49
C LYS A 310 -6.37 -32.50 -18.21
N GLU A 311 -5.06 -32.42 -18.46
CA GLU A 311 -4.27 -31.19 -18.32
C GLU A 311 -4.84 -30.04 -19.16
N LEU A 312 -5.18 -30.32 -20.43
CA LEU A 312 -5.79 -29.32 -21.31
C LEU A 312 -7.18 -28.87 -20.84
N ASN A 313 -7.99 -29.80 -20.34
CA ASN A 313 -9.30 -29.48 -19.76
C ASN A 313 -9.15 -28.61 -18.51
N ASP A 314 -8.17 -28.92 -17.67
CA ASP A 314 -7.84 -28.12 -16.49
C ASP A 314 -7.48 -26.69 -16.85
N LYS A 315 -6.58 -26.52 -17.85
CA LYS A 315 -6.24 -25.19 -18.39
C LYS A 315 -7.46 -24.47 -18.96
N ALA A 316 -8.33 -25.18 -19.68
CA ALA A 316 -9.55 -24.61 -20.24
C ALA A 316 -10.59 -24.21 -19.16
N TYR A 317 -10.70 -25.01 -18.09
CA TYR A 317 -11.55 -24.71 -16.94
C TYR A 317 -11.06 -23.42 -16.26
N MET A 318 -9.76 -23.30 -16.01
CA MET A 318 -9.16 -22.12 -15.43
C MET A 318 -9.44 -20.86 -16.24
N ALA A 319 -9.24 -20.95 -17.56
CA ALA A 319 -9.53 -19.86 -18.45
C ALA A 319 -11.02 -19.46 -18.40
N ARG A 320 -11.95 -20.43 -18.35
CA ARG A 320 -13.41 -20.16 -18.21
C ARG A 320 -13.73 -19.53 -16.84
N TYR A 321 -13.10 -19.96 -15.77
CA TYR A 321 -13.30 -19.39 -14.44
C TYR A 321 -12.92 -17.92 -14.40
N ILE A 322 -11.69 -17.58 -14.85
CA ILE A 322 -11.21 -16.20 -14.88
C ILE A 322 -12.08 -15.36 -15.81
N ARG A 323 -12.46 -15.90 -16.97
CA ARG A 323 -13.40 -15.24 -17.89
C ARG A 323 -14.73 -14.93 -17.21
N GLY A 324 -15.32 -15.90 -16.51
CA GLY A 324 -16.57 -15.73 -15.78
C GLY A 324 -16.45 -14.69 -14.66
N HIS A 325 -15.35 -14.70 -13.93
CA HIS A 325 -15.06 -13.69 -12.91
C HIS A 325 -14.95 -12.29 -13.52
N LEU A 326 -14.21 -12.15 -14.62
CA LEU A 326 -14.08 -10.89 -15.35
C LEU A 326 -15.40 -10.44 -16.01
N ALA A 327 -16.21 -11.35 -16.51
CA ALA A 327 -17.49 -11.01 -17.16
C ALA A 327 -18.57 -10.54 -16.16
N ASN A 328 -18.45 -10.91 -14.90
CA ASN A 328 -19.42 -10.54 -13.87
C ASN A 328 -19.18 -9.12 -13.36
N GLU A 329 -20.15 -8.24 -13.57
CA GLU A 329 -20.11 -6.84 -13.11
C GLU A 329 -19.96 -6.70 -11.58
N SER A 330 -20.48 -7.66 -10.81
CA SER A 330 -20.35 -7.65 -9.36
C SER A 330 -18.90 -7.81 -8.89
N ASN A 331 -18.05 -8.38 -9.73
CA ASN A 331 -16.63 -8.63 -9.44
C ASN A 331 -15.71 -7.56 -10.04
N LYS A 332 -16.27 -6.45 -10.55
CA LYS A 332 -15.54 -5.40 -11.28
C LYS A 332 -14.32 -4.85 -10.51
N TYR A 333 -14.40 -4.87 -9.19
CA TYR A 333 -13.36 -4.34 -8.31
C TYR A 333 -12.77 -5.41 -7.38
N GLN A 334 -12.78 -6.67 -7.82
CA GLN A 334 -12.14 -7.77 -7.12
C GLN A 334 -10.82 -8.14 -7.80
N LEU A 335 -9.84 -8.52 -6.99
CA LEU A 335 -8.54 -8.97 -7.46
C LEU A 335 -8.67 -10.32 -8.18
N LEU A 336 -7.94 -10.45 -9.27
CA LEU A 336 -7.78 -11.72 -9.97
C LEU A 336 -6.69 -12.56 -9.29
N PRO A 337 -6.81 -13.91 -9.33
CA PRO A 337 -5.74 -14.79 -8.85
C PRO A 337 -4.43 -14.49 -9.60
N ALA A 338 -3.35 -14.30 -8.85
CA ALA A 338 -2.03 -14.02 -9.44
C ALA A 338 -1.52 -15.20 -10.26
N ASN A 339 -1.83 -16.42 -9.82
CA ASN A 339 -1.61 -17.64 -10.60
C ASN A 339 -2.90 -18.06 -11.31
N SER A 340 -2.96 -17.77 -12.60
CA SER A 340 -4.12 -18.10 -13.41
C SER A 340 -4.18 -19.59 -13.80
N GLY A 341 -3.12 -20.38 -13.59
CA GLY A 341 -3.00 -21.74 -14.16
C GLY A 341 -3.08 -21.78 -15.69
N ILE A 342 -3.09 -20.62 -16.33
CA ILE A 342 -3.06 -20.47 -17.78
C ILE A 342 -1.60 -20.33 -18.21
N ASP A 343 -1.12 -21.29 -18.97
CA ASP A 343 0.25 -21.33 -19.48
C ASP A 343 0.42 -20.32 -20.63
N ASN A 344 0.23 -19.04 -20.30
CA ASN A 344 0.37 -17.94 -21.26
C ASN A 344 0.94 -16.70 -20.55
N PRO A 345 2.23 -16.37 -20.78
CA PRO A 345 2.90 -15.25 -20.14
C PRO A 345 2.22 -13.90 -20.38
N SER A 346 1.61 -13.70 -21.53
CA SER A 346 0.90 -12.47 -21.85
C SER A 346 -0.33 -12.26 -20.95
N ILE A 347 -1.11 -13.32 -20.73
CA ILE A 347 -2.28 -13.26 -19.83
C ILE A 347 -1.82 -13.03 -18.39
N ALA A 348 -0.76 -13.69 -17.95
CA ALA A 348 -0.21 -13.51 -16.60
C ALA A 348 0.25 -12.04 -16.37
N THR A 349 0.92 -11.44 -17.34
CA THR A 349 1.33 -10.04 -17.29
C THR A 349 0.10 -9.11 -17.21
N GLN A 350 -0.90 -9.33 -18.06
CA GLN A 350 -2.12 -8.52 -18.05
C GLN A 350 -2.91 -8.64 -16.73
N ILE A 351 -2.95 -9.83 -16.11
CA ILE A 351 -3.57 -10.04 -14.79
C ILE A 351 -2.83 -9.23 -13.72
N THR A 352 -1.51 -9.26 -13.75
CA THR A 352 -0.67 -8.50 -12.80
C THR A 352 -0.92 -7.00 -12.96
N GLU A 353 -0.95 -6.51 -14.19
CA GLU A 353 -1.20 -5.10 -14.47
C GLU A 353 -2.61 -4.68 -14.02
N TYR A 354 -3.62 -5.49 -14.29
CA TYR A 354 -5.00 -5.27 -13.82
C TYR A 354 -5.06 -5.19 -12.29
N ASN A 355 -4.43 -6.14 -11.60
CA ASN A 355 -4.42 -6.17 -10.13
C ASN A 355 -3.71 -4.95 -9.54
N ASN A 356 -2.58 -4.54 -10.10
CA ASN A 356 -1.85 -3.35 -9.67
C ASN A 356 -2.69 -2.07 -9.84
N LYS A 357 -3.34 -1.92 -11.00
CA LYS A 357 -4.24 -0.79 -11.26
C LYS A 357 -5.47 -0.78 -10.34
N LEU A 358 -5.97 -1.96 -10.00
CA LEU A 358 -7.10 -2.09 -9.08
C LEU A 358 -6.71 -1.73 -7.63
N LEU A 359 -5.52 -2.12 -7.19
CA LEU A 359 -4.99 -1.72 -5.87
C LEU A 359 -4.77 -0.20 -5.80
N GLU A 360 -4.20 0.41 -6.86
CA GLU A 360 -4.04 1.86 -6.99
C GLU A 360 -5.40 2.57 -6.89
N ARG A 361 -6.40 2.09 -7.62
CA ARG A 361 -7.77 2.60 -7.54
C ARG A 361 -8.35 2.52 -6.14
N ASN A 362 -8.25 1.35 -5.51
CA ASN A 362 -8.83 1.13 -4.18
C ASN A 362 -8.19 2.02 -3.11
N SER A 363 -6.89 2.26 -3.23
CA SER A 363 -6.16 3.22 -2.39
C SER A 363 -6.74 4.64 -2.58
N LEU A 364 -6.90 5.09 -3.82
CA LEU A 364 -7.46 6.42 -4.10
C LEU A 364 -8.91 6.57 -3.62
N VAL A 365 -9.75 5.55 -3.81
CA VAL A 365 -11.16 5.59 -3.40
C VAL A 365 -11.32 5.57 -1.88
N ALA A 366 -10.41 4.92 -1.16
CA ALA A 366 -10.44 4.90 0.30
C ALA A 366 -10.34 6.32 0.91
N HIS A 367 -9.76 7.25 0.18
CA HIS A 367 -9.42 8.60 0.67
C HIS A 367 -9.99 9.73 -0.20
N SER A 368 -10.72 9.39 -1.28
CA SER A 368 -11.35 10.39 -2.14
C SER A 368 -12.70 9.88 -2.66
N SER A 369 -13.46 10.80 -3.28
CA SER A 369 -14.72 10.43 -3.92
C SER A 369 -14.47 9.64 -5.20
N THR A 370 -15.36 8.70 -5.53
CA THR A 370 -15.39 8.01 -6.83
C THR A 370 -15.52 8.95 -8.04
N LYS A 371 -15.85 10.23 -7.79
CA LYS A 371 -15.90 11.29 -8.81
C LYS A 371 -14.56 12.00 -9.03
N ASN A 372 -13.51 11.62 -8.32
CA ASN A 372 -12.18 12.18 -8.53
C ASN A 372 -11.72 11.88 -9.96
N PRO A 373 -11.23 12.87 -10.73
CA PRO A 373 -10.76 12.67 -12.09
C PRO A 373 -9.73 11.54 -12.24
N LEU A 374 -8.82 11.39 -11.29
CA LEU A 374 -7.83 10.30 -11.28
C LEU A 374 -8.48 8.92 -11.11
N VAL A 375 -9.53 8.81 -10.28
CA VAL A 375 -10.28 7.56 -10.12
C VAL A 375 -11.01 7.22 -11.42
N VAL A 376 -11.60 8.21 -12.08
CA VAL A 376 -12.29 8.02 -13.37
C VAL A 376 -11.32 7.56 -14.46
N GLU A 377 -10.10 8.13 -14.50
CA GLU A 377 -9.05 7.72 -15.43
C GLU A 377 -8.60 6.27 -15.19
N ILE A 378 -8.38 5.90 -13.92
CA ILE A 378 -8.03 4.53 -13.56
C ILE A 378 -9.18 3.56 -13.87
N ASP A 379 -10.42 3.94 -13.63
CA ASP A 379 -11.60 3.13 -13.97
C ASP A 379 -11.71 2.89 -15.49
N ALA A 380 -11.37 3.88 -16.31
CA ALA A 380 -11.30 3.73 -17.76
C ALA A 380 -10.16 2.77 -18.18
N SER A 381 -8.99 2.90 -17.57
CA SER A 381 -7.85 2.00 -17.77
C SER A 381 -8.18 0.56 -17.38
N LEU A 382 -8.80 0.35 -16.21
CA LEU A 382 -9.26 -0.96 -15.74
C LEU A 382 -10.28 -1.59 -16.69
N SER A 383 -11.21 -0.79 -17.22
CA SER A 383 -12.18 -1.25 -18.22
C SER A 383 -11.50 -1.72 -19.51
N SER A 384 -10.48 -0.99 -19.96
CA SER A 384 -9.69 -1.36 -21.14
C SER A 384 -8.89 -2.64 -20.91
N LEU A 385 -8.20 -2.76 -19.78
CA LEU A 385 -7.45 -3.96 -19.39
C LEU A 385 -8.37 -5.19 -19.25
N ARG A 386 -9.56 -5.01 -18.66
CA ARG A 386 -10.58 -6.05 -18.53
C ARG A 386 -11.03 -6.57 -19.89
N SER A 387 -11.30 -5.67 -20.85
CA SER A 387 -11.66 -6.03 -22.20
C SER A 387 -10.54 -6.77 -22.95
N ALA A 388 -9.30 -6.29 -22.80
CA ALA A 388 -8.12 -6.94 -23.39
C ALA A 388 -7.90 -8.35 -22.80
N LEU A 389 -8.04 -8.51 -21.48
CA LEU A 389 -7.96 -9.80 -20.79
C LEU A 389 -9.04 -10.76 -21.28
N LEU A 390 -10.31 -10.32 -21.38
CA LEU A 390 -11.40 -11.15 -21.90
C LEU A 390 -11.09 -11.66 -23.31
N THR A 391 -10.61 -10.78 -24.19
CA THR A 391 -10.23 -11.15 -25.55
C THR A 391 -9.06 -12.14 -25.57
N SER A 392 -8.04 -11.93 -24.76
CA SER A 392 -6.88 -12.81 -24.65
C SER A 392 -7.26 -14.21 -24.15
N ILE A 393 -8.15 -14.25 -23.15
CA ILE A 393 -8.66 -15.52 -22.57
C ILE A 393 -9.58 -16.24 -23.56
N ASP A 394 -10.43 -15.55 -24.28
CA ASP A 394 -11.28 -16.15 -25.32
C ASP A 394 -10.45 -16.78 -26.45
N ASN A 395 -9.37 -16.11 -26.90
CA ASN A 395 -8.43 -16.66 -27.86
C ASN A 395 -7.72 -17.91 -27.32
N GLN A 396 -7.31 -17.89 -26.05
CA GLN A 396 -6.67 -19.03 -25.39
C GLN A 396 -7.65 -20.22 -25.28
N LEU A 397 -8.92 -19.98 -24.94
CA LEU A 397 -9.96 -21.02 -24.89
C LEU A 397 -10.20 -21.65 -26.26
N VAL A 398 -10.19 -20.89 -27.33
CA VAL A 398 -10.30 -21.42 -28.71
C VAL A 398 -9.11 -22.34 -29.01
N ALA A 399 -7.90 -21.93 -28.66
CA ALA A 399 -6.70 -22.72 -28.87
C ALA A 399 -6.73 -24.03 -28.04
N LEU A 400 -7.05 -23.97 -26.76
CA LEU A 400 -7.15 -25.13 -25.88
C LEU A 400 -8.25 -26.12 -26.35
N ASN A 401 -9.42 -25.64 -26.73
CA ASN A 401 -10.48 -26.49 -27.26
C ASN A 401 -10.08 -27.16 -28.59
N ALA A 402 -9.31 -26.47 -29.43
CA ALA A 402 -8.77 -27.08 -30.66
C ALA A 402 -7.75 -28.20 -30.32
N GLN A 403 -6.88 -27.99 -29.32
CA GLN A 403 -5.92 -29.01 -28.88
C GLN A 403 -6.64 -30.22 -28.26
N ILE A 404 -7.65 -30.01 -27.41
CA ILE A 404 -8.47 -31.09 -26.84
C ILE A 404 -9.11 -31.92 -27.92
N ARG A 405 -9.78 -31.29 -28.91
CA ARG A 405 -10.38 -32.00 -30.04
C ARG A 405 -9.36 -32.80 -30.85
N SER A 406 -8.20 -32.23 -31.08
CA SER A 406 -7.09 -32.92 -31.79
C SER A 406 -6.65 -34.18 -31.03
N GLN A 407 -6.46 -34.08 -29.71
CA GLN A 407 -6.08 -35.25 -28.89
C GLN A 407 -7.18 -36.29 -28.83
N GLN A 408 -8.45 -35.90 -28.73
CA GLN A 408 -9.58 -36.78 -28.76
C GLN A 408 -9.73 -37.52 -30.11
N SER A 409 -9.52 -36.79 -31.24
CA SER A 409 -9.59 -37.43 -32.57
C SER A 409 -8.47 -38.41 -32.80
N LEU A 410 -7.24 -38.15 -32.31
CA LEU A 410 -6.12 -39.08 -32.34
C LEU A 410 -6.37 -40.32 -31.50
N GLY A 411 -7.03 -40.17 -30.33
CA GLY A 411 -7.46 -41.29 -29.49
C GLY A 411 -8.54 -42.18 -30.16
N GLY A 412 -9.53 -41.52 -30.81
CA GLY A 412 -10.62 -42.23 -31.50
C GLY A 412 -10.13 -43.01 -32.73
N GLN A 413 -9.31 -42.41 -33.61
CA GLN A 413 -8.72 -43.09 -34.77
C GLN A 413 -7.87 -44.30 -34.40
N ARG A 414 -7.08 -44.21 -33.33
CA ARG A 414 -6.29 -45.33 -32.83
C ARG A 414 -7.14 -46.47 -32.27
N SER A 415 -8.29 -46.14 -31.65
CA SER A 415 -9.24 -47.13 -31.14
C SER A 415 -9.93 -47.92 -32.32
N GLU A 416 -10.26 -47.21 -33.40
CA GLU A 416 -10.88 -47.82 -34.58
C GLU A 416 -9.87 -48.67 -35.39
N GLU A 417 -8.64 -48.25 -35.55
CA GLU A 417 -7.58 -49.03 -36.20
C GLU A 417 -7.33 -50.37 -35.48
N HIS A 418 -7.30 -50.33 -34.16
CA HIS A 418 -7.02 -51.53 -33.38
C HIS A 418 -8.21 -52.51 -33.30
N THR A 419 -9.44 -52.02 -33.32
CA THR A 419 -10.64 -52.86 -33.42
C THR A 419 -10.70 -53.52 -34.77
N SER A 420 -10.20 -52.86 -35.82
CA SER A 420 -10.12 -53.39 -37.18
C SER A 420 -9.01 -54.46 -37.32
N GLU A 421 -7.85 -54.28 -36.65
CA GLU A 421 -6.77 -55.27 -36.63
C GLU A 421 -7.13 -56.55 -35.87
N LEU A 422 -7.91 -56.43 -34.76
CA LEU A 422 -8.37 -57.58 -34.00
C LEU A 422 -9.55 -58.35 -34.69
N GLN A 423 -10.22 -57.74 -35.65
CA GLN A 423 -11.26 -58.35 -36.47
C GLN A 423 -10.74 -58.91 -37.79
N SER A 424 -9.48 -58.82 -38.09
CA SER A 424 -8.85 -59.44 -39.26
C SER A 424 -8.83 -60.97 -39.02
N PRO A 425 -9.48 -61.81 -39.82
CA PRO A 425 -9.46 -63.23 -39.61
C PRO A 425 -8.05 -63.73 -39.85
N ILE A 426 -7.57 -64.54 -38.88
CA ILE A 426 -6.35 -65.35 -39.05
C ILE A 426 -6.68 -66.42 -40.04
N ASP A 427 -6.28 -66.24 -41.30
CA ASP A 427 -6.18 -67.32 -42.32
C ASP A 427 -4.89 -68.11 -42.12
#